data_0f13e3b1846b85dd7dcbca0ae33f9449
#
_entry.id   0f13e3b1846b85dd7dcbca0ae33f9449
#
_cell.length_a   1.000
_cell.length_b   1.000
_cell.length_c   1.000
_cell.angle_alpha   90.00
_cell.angle_beta   90.00
_cell.angle_gamma   90.00
#
_symmetry.space_group_name_H-M   'P 1'
#
loop_
_entity.id
_entity.type
_entity.pdbx_description
1 polymer ?
#
loop_
_entity_poly.entity_id
_entity_poly.type
_entity_poly.pdbx_seq_one_letter_code
_entity_poly.pdbx_strand_id
1 'polypeptide(L)'
;MNKINTQLENSMNSAIEFLAIALNATGHNSKPVLLHSIRVGFYLYKKGYNQDIVLGGLLHDILEDTETSINDLNDKFGIRVTKIVAANSFNTSIGDKTEQFQDMFNRCKEYGKEALIIKAADIMDNSNYIQFVNDKKTINWLLFKMKSFINISREEIEKEDVWKE
;
A
#
# COMPACT_ATOMS: atom_id res chain seq x y z
N MET A 1 -12.54 -23.06 -8.25
CA MET A 1 -13.36 -21.90 -7.84
C MET A 1 -13.12 -21.67 -6.36
N ASN A 2 -12.46 -20.55 -6.00
CA ASN A 2 -12.32 -20.18 -4.59
C ASN A 2 -13.72 -19.93 -4.01
N LYS A 3 -14.02 -20.54 -2.85
CA LYS A 3 -15.25 -20.21 -2.11
C LYS A 3 -15.25 -18.71 -1.82
N ILE A 4 -16.34 -18.03 -2.16
CA ILE A 4 -16.57 -16.63 -1.78
C ILE A 4 -16.47 -16.55 -0.26
N ASN A 5 -15.56 -15.70 0.24
CA ASN A 5 -15.43 -15.41 1.66
C ASN A 5 -16.25 -14.14 1.98
N THR A 6 -17.54 -14.33 2.20
CA THR A 6 -18.48 -13.23 2.45
C THR A 6 -18.05 -12.32 3.62
N GLN A 7 -17.41 -12.88 4.64
CA GLN A 7 -16.93 -12.06 5.76
C GLN A 7 -15.79 -11.12 5.33
N LEU A 8 -14.82 -11.63 4.56
CA LEU A 8 -13.74 -10.81 4.02
C LEU A 8 -14.27 -9.76 3.06
N GLU A 9 -15.19 -10.13 2.17
CA GLU A 9 -15.79 -9.18 1.21
C GLU A 9 -16.59 -8.06 1.91
N ASN A 10 -17.30 -8.36 3.01
CA ASN A 10 -17.95 -7.34 3.83
C ASN A 10 -16.93 -6.40 4.48
N SER A 11 -15.80 -6.93 4.96
CA SER A 11 -14.73 -6.11 5.52
C SER A 11 -14.07 -5.23 4.44
N MET A 12 -13.86 -5.77 3.24
CA MET A 12 -13.36 -4.99 2.09
C MET A 12 -14.32 -3.86 1.71
N ASN A 13 -15.63 -4.16 1.65
CA ASN A 13 -16.64 -3.14 1.37
C ASN A 13 -16.59 -2.00 2.38
N SER A 14 -16.52 -2.32 3.68
CA SER A 14 -16.39 -1.32 4.75
C SER A 14 -15.09 -0.49 4.63
N ALA A 15 -13.99 -1.10 4.20
CA ALA A 15 -12.72 -0.39 3.99
C ALA A 15 -12.80 0.56 2.78
N ILE A 16 -13.42 0.11 1.68
CA ILE A 16 -13.63 0.94 0.47
C ILE A 16 -14.54 2.12 0.78
N GLU A 17 -15.65 1.90 1.50
CA GLU A 17 -16.55 2.98 1.92
C GLU A 17 -15.82 4.00 2.81
N PHE A 18 -15.07 3.53 3.79
CA PHE A 18 -14.30 4.39 4.68
C PHE A 18 -13.27 5.23 3.90
N LEU A 19 -12.50 4.60 3.01
CA LEU A 19 -11.52 5.28 2.16
C LEU A 19 -12.18 6.31 1.25
N ALA A 20 -13.30 5.96 0.61
CA ALA A 20 -14.02 6.86 -0.28
C ALA A 20 -14.57 8.10 0.47
N ILE A 21 -15.11 7.92 1.68
CA ILE A 21 -15.57 9.01 2.54
C ILE A 21 -14.39 9.91 2.93
N ALA A 22 -13.26 9.34 3.38
CA ALA A 22 -12.09 10.10 3.80
C ALA A 22 -11.50 10.92 2.63
N LEU A 23 -11.34 10.30 1.45
CA LEU A 23 -10.84 10.99 0.25
C LEU A 23 -11.79 12.10 -0.22
N ASN A 24 -13.10 11.90 -0.12
CA ASN A 24 -14.08 12.91 -0.52
C ASN A 24 -14.12 14.10 0.46
N ALA A 25 -13.85 13.85 1.74
CA ALA A 25 -13.89 14.88 2.79
C ALA A 25 -12.59 15.70 2.83
N THR A 26 -11.43 15.05 2.78
CA THR A 26 -10.13 15.67 3.07
C THR A 26 -9.01 15.25 2.12
N GLY A 27 -9.33 14.51 1.07
CA GLY A 27 -8.33 14.04 0.11
C GLY A 27 -7.64 15.20 -0.63
N HIS A 28 -6.32 15.13 -0.74
CA HIS A 28 -5.50 16.19 -1.32
C HIS A 28 -4.58 15.72 -2.45
N ASN A 29 -4.71 14.47 -2.88
CA ASN A 29 -3.92 13.92 -3.98
C ASN A 29 -4.67 14.06 -5.32
N SER A 30 -3.97 14.49 -6.38
CA SER A 30 -4.54 14.65 -7.71
C SER A 30 -4.64 13.33 -8.51
N LYS A 31 -3.93 12.27 -8.10
CA LYS A 31 -4.04 10.95 -8.75
C LYS A 31 -5.34 10.24 -8.33
N PRO A 32 -5.87 9.29 -9.12
CA PRO A 32 -7.07 8.53 -8.76
C PRO A 32 -6.78 7.50 -7.67
N VAL A 33 -6.47 7.97 -6.43
CA VAL A 33 -6.04 7.16 -5.28
C VAL A 33 -7.05 6.05 -4.97
N LEU A 34 -8.35 6.34 -4.98
CA LEU A 34 -9.38 5.34 -4.69
C LEU A 34 -9.28 4.13 -5.63
N LEU A 35 -9.14 4.34 -6.94
CA LEU A 35 -9.02 3.24 -7.90
C LEU A 35 -7.71 2.48 -7.73
N HIS A 36 -6.60 3.18 -7.45
CA HIS A 36 -5.32 2.57 -7.15
C HIS A 36 -5.43 1.64 -5.94
N SER A 37 -5.92 2.14 -4.82
CA SER A 37 -6.09 1.38 -3.58
C SER A 37 -7.01 0.17 -3.76
N ILE A 38 -8.12 0.32 -4.51
CA ILE A 38 -9.01 -0.80 -4.84
C ILE A 38 -8.26 -1.87 -5.66
N ARG A 39 -7.46 -1.49 -6.67
CA ARG A 39 -6.70 -2.47 -7.47
C ARG A 39 -5.69 -3.22 -6.63
N VAL A 40 -4.94 -2.52 -5.76
CA VAL A 40 -3.97 -3.14 -4.83
C VAL A 40 -4.67 -4.13 -3.90
N GLY A 41 -5.71 -3.71 -3.19
CA GLY A 41 -6.44 -4.60 -2.29
C GLY A 41 -7.12 -5.78 -3.00
N PHE A 42 -7.70 -5.55 -4.18
CA PHE A 42 -8.36 -6.60 -4.96
C PHE A 42 -7.36 -7.61 -5.57
N TYR A 43 -6.17 -7.15 -5.96
CA TYR A 43 -5.09 -8.04 -6.35
C TYR A 43 -4.72 -8.99 -5.20
N LEU A 44 -4.48 -8.45 -4.01
CA LEU A 44 -4.14 -9.23 -2.82
C LEU A 44 -5.26 -10.21 -2.44
N TYR A 45 -6.53 -9.79 -2.53
CA TYR A 45 -7.69 -10.67 -2.35
C TYR A 45 -7.70 -11.83 -3.33
N LYS A 46 -7.49 -11.58 -4.63
CA LYS A 46 -7.45 -12.62 -5.66
C LYS A 46 -6.30 -13.61 -5.47
N LYS A 47 -5.18 -13.17 -4.93
CA LYS A 47 -4.03 -14.02 -4.59
C LYS A 47 -4.24 -14.84 -3.31
N GLY A 48 -5.36 -14.63 -2.60
CA GLY A 48 -5.73 -15.40 -1.42
C GLY A 48 -4.98 -14.99 -0.14
N TYR A 49 -4.46 -13.77 -0.08
CA TYR A 49 -3.87 -13.25 1.15
C TYR A 49 -4.92 -13.07 2.25
N ASN A 50 -4.46 -13.05 3.50
CA ASN A 50 -5.34 -12.92 4.65
C ASN A 50 -6.00 -11.53 4.73
N GLN A 51 -7.01 -11.40 5.60
CA GLN A 51 -7.80 -10.18 5.74
C GLN A 51 -6.94 -8.94 6.06
N ASP A 52 -5.96 -9.05 6.96
CA ASP A 52 -5.15 -7.91 7.39
C ASP A 52 -4.30 -7.35 6.24
N ILE A 53 -3.75 -8.23 5.38
CA ILE A 53 -3.01 -7.85 4.17
C ILE A 53 -3.93 -7.20 3.15
N VAL A 54 -5.12 -7.78 2.91
CA VAL A 54 -6.09 -7.24 1.93
C VAL A 54 -6.59 -5.86 2.36
N LEU A 55 -6.98 -5.70 3.64
CA LEU A 55 -7.42 -4.41 4.18
C LEU A 55 -6.27 -3.39 4.23
N GLY A 56 -5.07 -3.83 4.61
CA GLY A 56 -3.88 -2.99 4.55
C GLY A 56 -3.60 -2.49 3.13
N GLY A 57 -3.78 -3.34 2.11
CA GLY A 57 -3.66 -2.95 0.71
C GLY A 57 -4.71 -1.95 0.24
N LEU A 58 -5.97 -2.07 0.72
CA LEU A 58 -7.03 -1.09 0.44
C LEU A 58 -6.78 0.26 1.10
N LEU A 59 -6.10 0.30 2.24
CA LEU A 59 -5.96 1.48 3.09
C LEU A 59 -4.54 2.07 3.11
N HIS A 60 -3.58 1.50 2.36
CA HIS A 60 -2.14 1.80 2.49
C HIS A 60 -1.78 3.28 2.31
N ASP A 61 -2.50 4.01 1.47
CA ASP A 61 -2.26 5.43 1.18
C ASP A 61 -3.13 6.39 2.03
N ILE A 62 -4.06 5.88 2.86
CA ILE A 62 -5.08 6.72 3.51
C ILE A 62 -4.47 7.77 4.47
N LEU A 63 -3.41 7.41 5.20
CA LEU A 63 -2.72 8.31 6.11
C LEU A 63 -1.91 9.39 5.38
N GLU A 64 -1.54 9.15 4.11
CA GLU A 64 -0.81 10.09 3.29
C GLU A 64 -1.73 11.04 2.53
N ASP A 65 -2.89 10.54 2.08
CA ASP A 65 -3.76 11.23 1.16
C ASP A 65 -5.01 11.85 1.80
N THR A 66 -5.20 11.67 3.12
CA THR A 66 -6.35 12.22 3.87
C THR A 66 -5.94 12.66 5.28
N GLU A 67 -6.86 13.30 6.01
CA GLU A 67 -6.70 13.67 7.42
C GLU A 67 -7.04 12.52 8.39
N THR A 68 -7.17 11.28 7.91
CA THR A 68 -7.44 10.11 8.75
C THR A 68 -6.30 9.89 9.74
N SER A 69 -6.63 9.75 11.02
CA SER A 69 -5.64 9.50 12.05
C SER A 69 -5.38 8.00 12.28
N ILE A 70 -4.27 7.69 12.94
CA ILE A 70 -3.95 6.34 13.43
C ILE A 70 -5.06 5.80 14.35
N ASN A 71 -5.66 6.66 15.17
CA ASN A 71 -6.74 6.26 16.08
C ASN A 71 -8.01 5.88 15.30
N ASP A 72 -8.39 6.65 14.27
CA ASP A 72 -9.54 6.33 13.42
C ASP A 72 -9.40 4.96 12.76
N LEU A 73 -8.19 4.65 12.26
CA LEU A 73 -7.89 3.35 11.67
C LEU A 73 -7.96 2.22 12.71
N ASN A 74 -7.37 2.44 13.90
CA ASN A 74 -7.36 1.45 14.95
C ASN A 74 -8.77 1.11 15.47
N ASP A 75 -9.60 2.12 15.64
CA ASP A 75 -10.97 1.95 16.13
C ASP A 75 -11.84 1.21 15.09
N LYS A 76 -11.58 1.41 13.80
CA LYS A 76 -12.39 0.83 12.72
C LYS A 76 -11.89 -0.53 12.25
N PHE A 77 -10.57 -0.73 12.12
CA PHE A 77 -9.97 -1.90 11.48
C PHE A 77 -9.02 -2.69 12.40
N GLY A 78 -8.79 -2.20 13.61
CA GLY A 78 -7.96 -2.84 14.62
C GLY A 78 -6.46 -2.62 14.43
N ILE A 79 -5.73 -2.96 15.50
CA ILE A 79 -4.31 -2.60 15.63
C ILE A 79 -3.39 -3.23 14.56
N ARG A 80 -3.73 -4.43 14.05
CA ARG A 80 -2.87 -5.10 13.05
C ARG A 80 -2.92 -4.36 11.72
N VAL A 81 -4.11 -4.08 11.20
CA VAL A 81 -4.28 -3.32 9.95
C VAL A 81 -3.65 -1.93 10.10
N THR A 82 -3.88 -1.25 11.21
CA THR A 82 -3.31 0.07 11.49
C THR A 82 -1.78 0.08 11.44
N LYS A 83 -1.13 -0.90 12.10
CA LYS A 83 0.34 -1.01 12.09
C LYS A 83 0.89 -1.30 10.70
N ILE A 84 0.22 -2.15 9.91
CA ILE A 84 0.61 -2.43 8.53
C ILE A 84 0.51 -1.15 7.67
N VAL A 85 -0.59 -0.41 7.77
CA VAL A 85 -0.78 0.85 7.04
C VAL A 85 0.27 1.87 7.46
N ALA A 86 0.51 2.06 8.76
CA ALA A 86 1.52 2.98 9.26
C ALA A 86 2.95 2.63 8.79
N ALA A 87 3.28 1.32 8.68
CA ALA A 87 4.57 0.89 8.14
C ALA A 87 4.72 1.24 6.65
N ASN A 88 3.61 1.28 5.90
CA ASN A 88 3.57 1.60 4.48
C ASN A 88 3.47 3.11 4.18
N SER A 89 3.24 3.96 5.16
CA SER A 89 3.05 5.41 5.01
C SER A 89 4.35 6.18 5.23
N PHE A 90 4.50 7.35 4.59
CA PHE A 90 5.66 8.21 4.76
C PHE A 90 5.73 8.85 6.16
N ASN A 91 6.95 9.03 6.63
CA ASN A 91 7.23 9.92 7.77
C ASN A 91 7.39 11.34 7.25
N THR A 92 6.35 12.17 7.39
CA THR A 92 6.33 13.55 6.89
C THR A 92 7.31 14.50 7.58
N SER A 93 7.91 14.08 8.72
CA SER A 93 8.97 14.85 9.38
C SER A 93 10.34 14.79 8.66
N ILE A 94 10.50 13.82 7.75
CA ILE A 94 11.69 13.67 6.92
C ILE A 94 11.53 14.55 5.68
N GLY A 95 12.43 15.51 5.47
CA GLY A 95 12.32 16.48 4.36
C GLY A 95 12.75 15.93 3.00
N ASP A 96 13.72 15.01 2.94
CA ASP A 96 14.24 14.44 1.69
C ASP A 96 13.40 13.22 1.24
N LYS A 97 12.98 13.25 -0.01
CA LYS A 97 12.14 12.16 -0.57
C LYS A 97 12.84 10.81 -0.62
N THR A 98 14.14 10.77 -0.86
CA THR A 98 14.90 9.52 -0.90
C THR A 98 14.99 8.91 0.49
N GLU A 99 15.26 9.76 1.50
CA GLU A 99 15.27 9.33 2.90
C GLU A 99 13.89 8.87 3.36
N GLN A 100 12.80 9.56 2.97
CA GLN A 100 11.42 9.12 3.26
C GLN A 100 11.15 7.71 2.73
N PHE A 101 11.57 7.39 1.49
CA PHE A 101 11.41 6.04 0.93
C PHE A 101 12.24 5.01 1.65
N GLN A 102 13.48 5.32 1.97
CA GLN A 102 14.36 4.40 2.71
C GLN A 102 13.79 4.10 4.10
N ASP A 103 13.34 5.13 4.82
CA ASP A 103 12.68 5.00 6.11
C ASP A 103 11.44 4.10 6.02
N MET A 104 10.54 4.37 5.07
CA MET A 104 9.34 3.57 4.87
C MET A 104 9.67 2.11 4.53
N PHE A 105 10.63 1.84 3.64
CA PHE A 105 11.02 0.48 3.29
C PHE A 105 11.65 -0.26 4.49
N ASN A 106 12.43 0.43 5.31
CA ASN A 106 12.97 -0.13 6.54
C ASN A 106 11.84 -0.48 7.53
N ARG A 107 10.86 0.41 7.72
CA ARG A 107 9.69 0.13 8.58
C ARG A 107 8.85 -1.04 8.05
N CYS A 108 8.68 -1.15 6.73
CA CYS A 108 8.04 -2.33 6.12
C CYS A 108 8.83 -3.61 6.43
N LYS A 109 10.17 -3.59 6.32
CA LYS A 109 11.02 -4.73 6.64
C LYS A 109 10.97 -5.08 8.14
N GLU A 110 11.04 -4.09 9.02
CA GLU A 110 10.94 -4.26 10.48
C GLU A 110 9.58 -4.84 10.90
N TYR A 111 8.49 -4.38 10.26
CA TYR A 111 7.17 -4.95 10.50
C TYR A 111 7.11 -6.41 10.05
N GLY A 112 7.72 -6.71 8.90
CA GLY A 112 7.84 -8.05 8.35
C GLY A 112 7.10 -8.25 7.03
N LYS A 113 6.97 -9.52 6.66
CA LYS A 113 6.48 -10.00 5.36
C LYS A 113 5.15 -9.36 4.91
N GLU A 114 4.21 -9.17 5.82
CA GLU A 114 2.87 -8.64 5.48
C GLU A 114 2.93 -7.22 4.91
N ALA A 115 3.72 -6.32 5.53
CA ALA A 115 3.90 -4.95 5.04
C ALA A 115 4.67 -4.91 3.71
N LEU A 116 5.68 -5.77 3.54
CA LEU A 116 6.44 -5.88 2.30
C LEU A 116 5.58 -6.39 1.13
N ILE A 117 4.66 -7.33 1.36
CA ILE A 117 3.72 -7.81 0.34
C ILE A 117 2.82 -6.67 -0.15
N ILE A 118 2.30 -5.85 0.76
CA ILE A 118 1.46 -4.70 0.39
C ILE A 118 2.28 -3.69 -0.43
N LYS A 119 3.49 -3.36 0.03
CA LYS A 119 4.35 -2.42 -0.70
C LYS A 119 4.77 -2.94 -2.08
N ALA A 120 4.97 -4.25 -2.24
CA ALA A 120 5.21 -4.87 -3.54
C ALA A 120 4.00 -4.69 -4.47
N ALA A 121 2.78 -4.94 -3.99
CA ALA A 121 1.55 -4.77 -4.76
C ALA A 121 1.30 -3.29 -5.13
N ASP A 122 1.60 -2.34 -4.24
CA ASP A 122 1.57 -0.91 -4.51
C ASP A 122 2.55 -0.52 -5.63
N ILE A 123 3.82 -0.96 -5.52
CA ILE A 123 4.85 -0.67 -6.53
C ILE A 123 4.49 -1.29 -7.87
N MET A 124 3.96 -2.51 -7.88
CA MET A 124 3.52 -3.20 -9.09
C MET A 124 2.37 -2.44 -9.78
N ASP A 125 1.33 -2.02 -9.05
CA ASP A 125 0.24 -1.23 -9.63
C ASP A 125 0.73 0.11 -10.17
N ASN A 126 1.59 0.81 -9.43
CA ASN A 126 2.20 2.07 -9.85
C ASN A 126 3.12 1.90 -11.08
N SER A 127 3.78 0.76 -11.26
CA SER A 127 4.67 0.50 -12.40
C SER A 127 3.95 0.57 -13.76
N ASN A 128 2.65 0.25 -13.78
CA ASN A 128 1.83 0.35 -14.99
C ASN A 128 1.75 1.78 -15.56
N TYR A 129 2.00 2.79 -14.73
CA TYR A 129 1.96 4.20 -15.15
C TYR A 129 3.30 4.72 -15.64
N ILE A 130 4.41 4.00 -15.48
CA ILE A 130 5.75 4.44 -15.93
C ILE A 130 5.78 4.71 -17.43
N GLN A 131 5.04 3.93 -18.22
CA GLN A 131 4.93 4.11 -19.66
C GLN A 131 4.35 5.48 -20.09
N PHE A 132 3.65 6.16 -19.19
CA PHE A 132 3.07 7.49 -19.45
C PHE A 132 3.97 8.64 -18.97
N VAL A 133 5.09 8.32 -18.32
CA VAL A 133 6.05 9.33 -17.83
C VAL A 133 7.02 9.67 -18.95
N ASN A 134 7.04 10.94 -19.37
CA ASN A 134 7.94 11.41 -20.43
C ASN A 134 9.26 12.00 -19.93
N ASP A 135 9.36 12.27 -18.62
CA ASP A 135 10.54 12.87 -18.02
C ASP A 135 11.53 11.81 -17.52
N LYS A 136 12.75 11.83 -18.11
CA LYS A 136 13.83 10.88 -17.78
C LYS A 136 14.26 10.93 -16.31
N LYS A 137 14.20 12.10 -15.66
CA LYS A 137 14.57 12.24 -14.26
C LYS A 137 13.58 11.47 -13.37
N THR A 138 12.31 11.61 -13.64
CA THR A 138 11.24 10.88 -12.95
C THR A 138 11.35 9.37 -13.18
N ILE A 139 11.60 8.92 -14.42
CA ILE A 139 11.80 7.50 -14.74
C ILE A 139 12.99 6.93 -13.96
N ASN A 140 14.14 7.60 -13.97
CA ASN A 140 15.33 7.15 -13.27
C ASN A 140 15.09 7.06 -11.75
N TRP A 141 14.35 8.01 -11.18
CA TRP A 141 14.00 8.01 -9.77
C TRP A 141 13.06 6.85 -9.41
N LEU A 142 12.04 6.57 -10.24
CA LEU A 142 11.14 5.42 -10.07
C LEU A 142 11.91 4.09 -10.14
N LEU A 143 12.81 3.94 -11.10
CA LEU A 143 13.66 2.76 -11.23
C LEU A 143 14.59 2.60 -10.03
N PHE A 144 15.16 3.67 -9.51
CA PHE A 144 15.95 3.65 -8.28
C PHE A 144 15.12 3.17 -7.08
N LYS A 145 13.91 3.73 -6.90
CA LYS A 145 12.96 3.30 -5.87
C LYS A 145 12.65 1.81 -5.94
N MET A 146 12.31 1.31 -7.14
CA MET A 146 12.01 -0.11 -7.38
C MET A 146 13.20 -1.01 -7.04
N LYS A 147 14.41 -0.66 -7.51
CA LYS A 147 15.64 -1.41 -7.20
C LYS A 147 15.94 -1.44 -5.70
N SER A 148 15.75 -0.31 -5.01
CA SER A 148 15.94 -0.23 -3.56
C SER A 148 14.97 -1.14 -2.81
N PHE A 149 13.70 -1.14 -3.20
CA PHE A 149 12.71 -2.04 -2.62
C PHE A 149 13.03 -3.52 -2.87
N ILE A 150 13.41 -3.87 -4.11
CA ILE A 150 13.82 -5.24 -4.48
C ILE A 150 14.96 -5.73 -3.59
N ASN A 151 15.98 -4.90 -3.38
CA ASN A 151 17.12 -5.28 -2.55
C ASN A 151 16.75 -5.53 -1.08
N ILE A 152 15.87 -4.67 -0.52
CA ILE A 152 15.53 -4.76 0.91
C ILE A 152 14.53 -5.88 1.22
N SER A 153 13.66 -6.22 0.27
CA SER A 153 12.55 -7.16 0.46
C SER A 153 12.84 -8.58 -0.02
N ARG A 154 13.90 -8.79 -0.81
CA ARG A 154 14.21 -10.09 -1.45
C ARG A 154 14.17 -11.27 -0.49
N GLU A 155 14.93 -11.20 0.59
CA GLU A 155 15.07 -12.32 1.53
C GLU A 155 13.74 -12.75 2.15
N GLU A 156 12.82 -11.81 2.31
CA GLU A 156 11.55 -12.01 3.00
C GLU A 156 10.42 -12.48 2.09
N ILE A 157 10.38 -11.96 0.84
CA ILE A 157 9.22 -12.16 -0.04
C ILE A 157 9.54 -12.66 -1.45
N GLU A 158 10.77 -13.06 -1.79
CA GLU A 158 11.12 -13.54 -3.15
C GLU A 158 10.31 -14.76 -3.62
N LYS A 159 9.72 -15.51 -2.69
CA LYS A 159 8.86 -16.66 -2.98
C LYS A 159 7.40 -16.29 -3.23
N GLU A 160 7.00 -15.09 -2.87
CA GLU A 160 5.63 -14.60 -3.05
C GLU A 160 5.34 -14.30 -4.52
N ASP A 161 4.08 -14.51 -4.93
CA ASP A 161 3.67 -14.26 -6.32
C ASP A 161 3.84 -12.78 -6.69
N VAL A 162 3.50 -11.86 -5.79
CA VAL A 162 3.64 -10.42 -6.00
C VAL A 162 5.09 -9.97 -6.24
N TRP A 163 6.06 -10.72 -5.78
CA TRP A 163 7.48 -10.46 -6.03
C TRP A 163 7.93 -10.87 -7.43
N LYS A 164 7.29 -11.90 -8.00
CA LYS A 164 7.66 -12.48 -9.30
C LYS A 164 7.04 -11.73 -10.48
N GLU A 165 6.01 -10.96 -10.22
CA GLU A 165 5.29 -10.12 -11.20
C GLU A 165 5.90 -8.74 -11.32
#